data_ea26d5df764506ca4a57c0accd131e80
#
_entry.id   ea26d5df764506ca4a57c0accd131e80
#
_cell.length_a   1.000
_cell.length_b   1.000
_cell.length_c   1.000
_cell.angle_alpha   90.00
_cell.angle_beta   90.00
_cell.angle_gamma   90.00
#
_symmetry.space_group_name_H-M   'P 1'
#
loop_
_entity.id
_entity.type
_entity.pdbx_description
1 polymer ?
#
loop_
_entity_poly.entity_id
_entity_poly.type
_entity_poly.pdbx_seq_one_letter_code
_entity_poly.pdbx_strand_id
1 'polypeptide(L)'
;MKILITLLKPLSFLPALLMMYLIISFSAQTGEVSGELSYKISYKIVEVKSEVLHQEKSYDELSYEADQIHFYVRKAAHMTEYFLLAVAISFPLYVYRVRGFWLFLLAGIFCVGFAGLDEYHQSFVGGRTPAVRDVCIDSCGAFIGIILVQLFCWSTLHNPDAPKKVVKKRKKLRRS
;
A
#
# COMPACT_ATOMS: atom_id res chain seq x y z
N MET A 1 -19.58 3.82 26.50
CA MET A 1 -19.31 3.23 25.16
C MET A 1 -18.76 4.23 24.15
N LYS A 2 -19.38 5.41 23.90
CA LYS A 2 -18.88 6.41 22.93
C LYS A 2 -17.48 6.93 23.26
N ILE A 3 -17.19 7.20 24.54
CA ILE A 3 -15.87 7.68 24.99
C ILE A 3 -14.78 6.64 24.74
N LEU A 4 -15.02 5.38 25.07
CA LEU A 4 -14.07 4.28 24.82
C LEU A 4 -13.75 4.13 23.33
N ILE A 5 -14.78 4.18 22.46
CA ILE A 5 -14.58 4.13 20.99
C ILE A 5 -13.75 5.31 20.51
N THR A 6 -13.94 6.49 21.08
CA THR A 6 -13.16 7.69 20.71
C THR A 6 -11.69 7.56 21.13
N LEU A 7 -11.43 6.99 22.32
CA LEU A 7 -10.07 6.74 22.81
C LEU A 7 -9.34 5.63 22.01
N LEU A 8 -10.09 4.67 21.46
CA LEU A 8 -9.51 3.58 20.67
C LEU A 8 -9.26 3.94 19.19
N LYS A 9 -9.83 5.05 18.69
CA LYS A 9 -9.62 5.49 17.31
C LYS A 9 -8.14 5.64 16.90
N PRO A 10 -7.24 6.24 17.70
CA PRO A 10 -5.82 6.34 17.32
C PRO A 10 -5.15 4.98 17.13
N LEU A 11 -5.59 3.94 17.83
CA LEU A 11 -5.06 2.58 17.68
C LEU A 11 -5.31 2.00 16.28
N SER A 12 -6.26 2.56 15.52
CA SER A 12 -6.49 2.16 14.14
C SER A 12 -5.30 2.45 13.21
N PHE A 13 -4.35 3.30 13.60
CA PHE A 13 -3.11 3.55 12.89
C PHE A 13 -1.98 2.56 13.20
N LEU A 14 -2.15 1.64 14.18
CA LEU A 14 -1.11 0.66 14.51
C LEU A 14 -0.66 -0.19 13.31
N PRO A 15 -1.56 -0.67 12.41
CA PRO A 15 -1.13 -1.38 11.21
C PRO A 15 -0.26 -0.51 10.29
N ALA A 16 -0.54 0.79 10.18
CA ALA A 16 0.28 1.70 9.40
C ALA A 16 1.68 1.89 10.00
N LEU A 17 1.77 2.05 11.32
CA LEU A 17 3.05 2.14 12.03
C LEU A 17 3.86 0.85 11.89
N LEU A 18 3.20 -0.31 11.95
CA LEU A 18 3.86 -1.60 11.72
C LEU A 18 4.39 -1.68 10.29
N MET A 19 3.60 -1.30 9.29
CA MET A 19 4.04 -1.31 7.90
C MET A 19 5.21 -0.36 7.66
N MET A 20 5.20 0.84 8.24
CA MET A 20 6.32 1.78 8.17
C MET A 20 7.59 1.17 8.77
N TYR A 21 7.48 0.52 9.93
CA TYR A 21 8.60 -0.18 10.56
C TYR A 21 9.14 -1.30 9.66
N LEU A 22 8.28 -2.12 9.07
CA LEU A 22 8.69 -3.21 8.18
C LEU A 22 9.39 -2.68 6.92
N ILE A 23 8.84 -1.65 6.28
CA ILE A 23 9.45 -1.01 5.10
C ILE A 23 10.86 -0.51 5.44
N ILE A 24 11.01 0.27 6.51
CA ILE A 24 12.33 0.77 6.94
C ILE A 24 13.28 -0.38 7.25
N SER A 25 12.80 -1.45 7.91
CA SER A 25 13.61 -2.60 8.28
C SER A 25 14.13 -3.37 7.05
N PHE A 26 13.29 -3.53 6.00
CA PHE A 26 13.71 -4.14 4.74
C PHE A 26 14.60 -3.20 3.92
N SER A 27 14.32 -1.92 3.92
CA SER A 27 15.13 -0.89 3.26
C SER A 27 16.51 -0.72 3.88
N ALA A 28 16.67 -0.99 5.16
CA ALA A 28 17.97 -0.95 5.86
C ALA A 28 18.88 -2.13 5.48
N GLN A 29 18.37 -3.17 4.82
CA GLN A 29 19.20 -4.27 4.34
C GLN A 29 20.07 -3.83 3.15
N THR A 30 21.31 -4.32 3.11
CA THR A 30 22.21 -4.07 1.98
C THR A 30 21.60 -4.53 0.67
N GLY A 31 22.06 -3.92 -0.44
CA GLY A 31 21.62 -4.31 -1.78
C GLY A 31 21.86 -5.79 -2.08
N GLU A 32 22.94 -6.38 -1.54
CA GLU A 32 23.28 -7.80 -1.66
C GLU A 32 22.24 -8.69 -0.96
N VAL A 33 21.97 -8.46 0.34
CA VAL A 33 20.99 -9.24 1.13
C VAL A 33 19.59 -9.16 0.53
N SER A 34 19.15 -7.96 0.15
CA SER A 34 17.85 -7.76 -0.50
C SER A 34 17.79 -8.39 -1.89
N GLY A 35 18.91 -8.36 -2.63
CA GLY A 35 19.04 -9.01 -3.95
C GLY A 35 18.93 -10.54 -3.83
N GLU A 36 19.66 -11.13 -2.87
CA GLU A 36 19.63 -12.57 -2.62
C GLU A 36 18.22 -13.07 -2.25
N LEU A 37 17.50 -12.33 -1.39
CA LEU A 37 16.13 -12.66 -1.03
C LEU A 37 15.20 -12.62 -2.25
N SER A 38 15.30 -11.58 -3.07
CA SER A 38 14.51 -11.45 -4.30
C SER A 38 14.82 -12.58 -5.29
N TYR A 39 16.10 -12.96 -5.41
CA TYR A 39 16.53 -14.07 -6.26
C TYR A 39 15.94 -15.41 -5.79
N LYS A 40 16.00 -15.71 -4.49
CA LYS A 40 15.42 -16.93 -3.92
C LYS A 40 13.92 -17.04 -4.22
N ILE A 41 13.18 -15.93 -4.08
CA ILE A 41 11.75 -15.88 -4.42
C ILE A 41 11.55 -16.11 -5.92
N SER A 42 12.37 -15.47 -6.76
CA SER A 42 12.30 -15.62 -8.22
C SER A 42 12.56 -17.05 -8.67
N TYR A 43 13.58 -17.67 -8.10
CA TYR A 43 13.89 -19.08 -8.36
C TYR A 43 12.70 -19.99 -8.00
N LYS A 44 12.10 -19.75 -6.82
CA LYS A 44 10.92 -20.54 -6.40
C LYS A 44 9.71 -20.33 -7.31
N ILE A 45 9.50 -19.13 -7.82
CA ILE A 45 8.44 -18.83 -8.80
C ILE A 45 8.66 -19.62 -10.10
N VAL A 46 9.90 -19.62 -10.61
CA VAL A 46 10.24 -20.34 -11.86
C VAL A 46 10.14 -21.85 -11.66
N GLU A 47 10.61 -22.36 -10.53
CA GLU A 47 10.51 -23.78 -10.16
C GLU A 47 9.05 -24.24 -10.14
N VAL A 48 8.17 -23.55 -9.41
CA VAL A 48 6.74 -23.87 -9.35
C VAL A 48 6.09 -23.76 -10.73
N LYS A 49 6.45 -22.73 -11.52
CA LYS A 49 5.98 -22.59 -12.90
C LYS A 49 6.38 -23.81 -13.75
N SER A 50 7.62 -24.29 -13.64
CA SER A 50 8.13 -25.47 -14.37
C SER A 50 7.36 -26.72 -13.97
N GLU A 51 7.12 -26.93 -12.66
CA GLU A 51 6.34 -28.07 -12.15
C GLU A 51 4.90 -28.06 -12.68
N VAL A 52 4.20 -26.90 -12.60
CA VAL A 52 2.81 -26.74 -13.06
C VAL A 52 2.68 -26.96 -14.57
N LEU A 53 3.69 -26.55 -15.34
CA LEU A 53 3.71 -26.72 -16.80
C LEU A 53 4.29 -28.07 -17.24
N HIS A 54 4.63 -28.94 -16.29
CA HIS A 54 5.27 -30.25 -16.55
C HIS A 54 6.52 -30.15 -17.44
N GLN A 55 7.36 -29.12 -17.22
CA GLN A 55 8.60 -28.90 -17.93
C GLN A 55 9.76 -29.43 -17.09
N GLU A 56 10.48 -30.41 -17.59
CA GLU A 56 11.74 -30.85 -16.97
C GLU A 56 12.86 -29.87 -17.34
N LYS A 57 13.14 -28.93 -16.45
CA LYS A 57 14.20 -27.93 -16.60
C LYS A 57 15.39 -28.27 -15.71
N SER A 58 16.58 -28.08 -16.26
CA SER A 58 17.81 -28.21 -15.49
C SER A 58 17.97 -27.08 -14.50
N TYR A 59 18.85 -27.24 -13.50
CA TYR A 59 19.17 -26.18 -12.54
C TYR A 59 19.65 -24.91 -13.23
N ASP A 60 20.48 -25.01 -14.27
CA ASP A 60 21.02 -23.85 -14.99
C ASP A 60 19.93 -23.09 -15.74
N GLU A 61 18.95 -23.78 -16.32
CA GLU A 61 17.79 -23.14 -16.99
C GLU A 61 16.89 -22.43 -15.99
N LEU A 62 16.62 -23.05 -14.83
CA LEU A 62 15.84 -22.42 -13.75
C LEU A 62 16.55 -21.18 -13.19
N SER A 63 17.86 -21.27 -12.98
CA SER A 63 18.70 -20.15 -12.51
C SER A 63 18.68 -18.99 -13.49
N TYR A 64 18.86 -19.28 -14.78
CA TYR A 64 18.81 -18.26 -15.83
C TYR A 64 17.45 -17.54 -15.89
N GLU A 65 16.34 -18.30 -15.87
CA GLU A 65 15.00 -17.68 -15.84
C GLU A 65 14.77 -16.87 -14.56
N ALA A 66 15.27 -17.32 -13.42
CA ALA A 66 15.16 -16.58 -12.16
C ALA A 66 15.91 -15.23 -12.23
N ASP A 67 17.09 -15.21 -12.85
CA ASP A 67 17.86 -13.99 -13.07
C ASP A 67 17.12 -12.97 -13.95
N GLN A 68 16.36 -13.45 -14.94
CA GLN A 68 15.58 -12.58 -15.83
C GLN A 68 14.44 -11.86 -15.11
N ILE A 69 13.86 -12.48 -14.07
CA ILE A 69 12.68 -11.93 -13.39
C ILE A 69 12.98 -11.31 -12.03
N HIS A 70 14.16 -11.55 -11.43
CA HIS A 70 14.42 -11.12 -10.06
C HIS A 70 14.30 -9.61 -9.85
N PHE A 71 14.65 -8.81 -10.84
CA PHE A 71 14.46 -7.37 -10.80
C PHE A 71 12.97 -6.98 -10.66
N TYR A 72 12.11 -7.63 -11.46
CA TYR A 72 10.66 -7.38 -11.41
C TYR A 72 10.03 -7.86 -10.11
N VAL A 73 10.48 -9.02 -9.60
CA VAL A 73 10.04 -9.56 -8.32
C VAL A 73 10.36 -8.58 -7.19
N ARG A 74 11.58 -8.02 -7.18
CA ARG A 74 11.98 -7.01 -6.20
C ARG A 74 11.10 -5.76 -6.29
N LYS A 75 10.84 -5.25 -7.49
CA LYS A 75 10.00 -4.06 -7.68
C LYS A 75 8.53 -4.33 -7.30
N ALA A 76 8.02 -5.53 -7.60
CA ALA A 76 6.68 -5.94 -7.17
C ALA A 76 6.57 -6.05 -5.64
N ALA A 77 7.62 -6.50 -4.94
CA ALA A 77 7.66 -6.53 -3.48
C ALA A 77 7.52 -5.11 -2.90
N HIS A 78 8.35 -4.15 -3.34
CA HIS A 78 8.25 -2.76 -2.91
C HIS A 78 6.88 -2.14 -3.21
N MET A 79 6.37 -2.32 -4.43
CA MET A 79 5.04 -1.86 -4.79
C MET A 79 3.95 -2.44 -3.87
N THR A 80 4.10 -3.70 -3.45
CA THR A 80 3.17 -4.38 -2.52
C THR A 80 3.28 -3.81 -1.11
N GLU A 81 4.48 -3.51 -0.62
CA GLU A 81 4.70 -2.88 0.67
C GLU A 81 3.99 -1.53 0.76
N TYR A 82 4.14 -0.68 -0.27
CA TYR A 82 3.48 0.62 -0.31
C TYR A 82 1.98 0.52 -0.56
N PHE A 83 1.52 -0.48 -1.30
CA PHE A 83 0.10 -0.82 -1.39
C PHE A 83 -0.50 -1.12 -0.01
N LEU A 84 0.16 -1.99 0.78
CA LEU A 84 -0.29 -2.36 2.13
C LEU A 84 -0.22 -1.17 3.09
N LEU A 85 0.81 -0.33 3.02
CA LEU A 85 0.92 0.91 3.79
C LEU A 85 -0.26 1.84 3.48
N ALA A 86 -0.56 2.04 2.21
CA ALA A 86 -1.67 2.89 1.78
C ALA A 86 -3.03 2.37 2.25
N VAL A 87 -3.25 1.05 2.22
CA VAL A 87 -4.44 0.40 2.80
C VAL A 87 -4.50 0.67 4.30
N ALA A 88 -3.39 0.45 5.03
CA ALA A 88 -3.31 0.63 6.48
C ALA A 88 -3.51 2.09 6.93
N ILE A 89 -3.22 3.08 6.09
CA ILE A 89 -3.47 4.51 6.35
C ILE A 89 -4.89 4.90 5.96
N SER A 90 -5.39 4.40 4.83
CA SER A 90 -6.67 4.83 4.28
C SER A 90 -7.86 4.40 5.13
N PHE A 91 -7.83 3.20 5.73
CA PHE A 91 -8.90 2.74 6.63
C PHE A 91 -9.07 3.64 7.86
N PRO A 92 -8.02 3.97 8.65
CA PRO A 92 -8.15 4.93 9.74
C PRO A 92 -8.68 6.28 9.28
N LEU A 93 -8.13 6.84 8.21
CA LEU A 93 -8.62 8.11 7.67
C LEU A 93 -10.13 8.06 7.38
N TYR A 94 -10.61 6.94 6.82
CA TYR A 94 -12.03 6.74 6.59
C TYR A 94 -12.84 6.69 7.89
N VAL A 95 -12.31 6.06 8.96
CA VAL A 95 -12.90 6.05 10.32
C VAL A 95 -12.99 7.47 10.90
N TYR A 96 -12.00 8.32 10.60
CA TYR A 96 -12.01 9.75 10.95
C TYR A 96 -12.87 10.62 10.02
N ARG A 97 -13.64 9.98 9.13
CA ARG A 97 -14.55 10.62 8.16
C ARG A 97 -13.88 11.43 7.05
N VAL A 98 -12.60 11.23 6.84
CA VAL A 98 -11.91 11.72 5.65
C VAL A 98 -12.30 10.81 4.48
N ARG A 99 -12.86 11.38 3.40
CA ARG A 99 -13.42 10.61 2.28
C ARG A 99 -13.14 11.28 0.93
N GLY A 100 -13.28 10.50 -0.15
CA GLY A 100 -13.16 11.01 -1.51
C GLY A 100 -11.82 11.67 -1.79
N PHE A 101 -11.85 12.84 -2.39
CA PHE A 101 -10.65 13.58 -2.79
C PHE A 101 -9.68 13.84 -1.62
N TRP A 102 -10.18 14.21 -0.44
CA TRP A 102 -9.32 14.50 0.71
C TRP A 102 -8.62 13.25 1.26
N LEU A 103 -9.28 12.09 1.22
CA LEU A 103 -8.63 10.82 1.60
C LEU A 103 -7.53 10.50 0.60
N PHE A 104 -7.82 10.59 -0.70
CA PHE A 104 -6.84 10.35 -1.76
C PHE A 104 -5.63 11.28 -1.62
N LEU A 105 -5.86 12.57 -1.41
CA LEU A 105 -4.81 13.56 -1.29
C LEU A 105 -3.93 13.33 -0.05
N LEU A 106 -4.54 13.19 1.13
CA LEU A 106 -3.79 13.04 2.39
C LEU A 106 -3.02 11.73 2.45
N ALA A 107 -3.67 10.60 2.10
CA ALA A 107 -2.98 9.31 2.07
C ALA A 107 -1.90 9.28 0.97
N GLY A 108 -2.18 9.88 -0.20
CA GLY A 108 -1.23 9.97 -1.31
C GLY A 108 0.01 10.79 -0.94
N ILE A 109 -0.16 12.01 -0.42
CA ILE A 109 0.96 12.86 0.02
C ILE A 109 1.80 12.11 1.07
N PHE A 110 1.14 11.46 2.03
CA PHE A 110 1.85 10.72 3.06
C PHE A 110 2.68 9.57 2.47
N CYS A 111 2.07 8.71 1.63
CA CYS A 111 2.77 7.56 1.05
C CYS A 111 3.89 7.97 0.10
N VAL A 112 3.67 8.97 -0.77
CA VAL A 112 4.70 9.49 -1.68
C VAL A 112 5.85 10.14 -0.90
N GLY A 113 5.53 10.93 0.12
CA GLY A 113 6.53 11.53 1.01
C GLY A 113 7.34 10.47 1.75
N PHE A 114 6.69 9.41 2.25
CA PHE A 114 7.36 8.30 2.91
C PHE A 114 8.24 7.49 1.94
N ALA A 115 7.79 7.27 0.68
CA ALA A 115 8.61 6.64 -0.35
C ALA A 115 9.86 7.46 -0.68
N GLY A 116 9.72 8.80 -0.77
CA GLY A 116 10.88 9.68 -0.95
C GLY A 116 11.86 9.65 0.22
N LEU A 117 11.37 9.59 1.45
CA LEU A 117 12.20 9.45 2.66
C LEU A 117 12.87 8.08 2.72
N ASP A 118 12.18 7.02 2.34
CA ASP A 118 12.73 5.68 2.29
C ASP A 118 13.85 5.59 1.25
N GLU A 119 13.64 6.12 0.06
CA GLU A 119 14.66 6.16 -1.00
C GLU A 119 15.87 7.02 -0.59
N TYR A 120 15.62 8.13 0.12
CA TYR A 120 16.71 8.93 0.72
C TYR A 120 17.47 8.12 1.77
N HIS A 121 16.79 7.37 2.64
CA HIS A 121 17.44 6.48 3.60
C HIS A 121 18.28 5.40 2.90
N GLN A 122 17.78 4.81 1.82
CA GLN A 122 18.51 3.81 1.04
C GLN A 122 19.79 4.36 0.42
N SER A 123 19.91 5.68 0.21
CA SER A 123 21.14 6.30 -0.29
C SER A 123 22.35 6.13 0.66
N PHE A 124 22.10 5.85 1.92
CA PHE A 124 23.14 5.59 2.93
C PHE A 124 23.42 4.10 3.13
N VAL A 125 22.68 3.21 2.45
CA VAL A 125 22.80 1.76 2.58
C VAL A 125 23.71 1.20 1.48
N GLY A 126 24.73 0.43 1.87
CA GLY A 126 25.69 -0.15 0.94
C GLY A 126 25.04 -1.03 -0.14
N GLY A 127 25.47 -0.88 -1.39
CA GLY A 127 24.96 -1.65 -2.53
C GLY A 127 23.55 -1.25 -3.00
N ARG A 128 23.02 -0.10 -2.53
CA ARG A 128 21.77 0.51 -3.01
C ARG A 128 22.09 1.68 -3.95
N THR A 129 21.31 1.81 -5.01
CA THR A 129 21.35 2.95 -5.94
C THR A 129 20.00 3.62 -5.94
N PRO A 130 19.82 4.70 -5.18
CA PRO A 130 18.54 5.40 -5.10
C PRO A 130 18.15 5.97 -6.46
N ALA A 131 16.88 5.85 -6.81
CA ALA A 131 16.33 6.32 -8.07
C ALA A 131 14.92 6.86 -7.92
N VAL A 132 14.66 8.04 -8.46
CA VAL A 132 13.31 8.63 -8.49
C VAL A 132 12.27 7.68 -9.10
N ARG A 133 12.70 6.81 -10.03
CA ARG A 133 11.84 5.77 -10.61
C ARG A 133 11.29 4.83 -9.54
N ASP A 134 12.03 4.53 -8.49
CA ASP A 134 11.61 3.63 -7.41
C ASP A 134 10.52 4.29 -6.57
N VAL A 135 10.66 5.57 -6.24
CA VAL A 135 9.57 6.37 -5.64
C VAL A 135 8.29 6.35 -6.49
N CYS A 136 8.42 6.40 -7.83
CA CYS A 136 7.26 6.33 -8.71
C CYS A 136 6.58 4.94 -8.66
N ILE A 137 7.34 3.86 -8.65
CA ILE A 137 6.82 2.47 -8.58
C ILE A 137 6.09 2.27 -7.25
N ASP A 138 6.69 2.67 -6.14
CA ASP A 138 6.12 2.60 -4.80
C ASP A 138 4.83 3.43 -4.70
N SER A 139 4.86 4.64 -5.27
CA SER A 139 3.68 5.50 -5.35
C SER A 139 2.54 4.86 -6.17
N CYS A 140 2.83 4.15 -7.25
CA CYS A 140 1.81 3.41 -8.00
C CYS A 140 1.12 2.36 -7.11
N GLY A 141 1.89 1.58 -6.33
CA GLY A 141 1.34 0.65 -5.36
C GLY A 141 0.43 1.34 -4.35
N ALA A 142 0.89 2.45 -3.79
CA ALA A 142 0.12 3.25 -2.84
C ALA A 142 -1.21 3.75 -3.44
N PHE A 143 -1.20 4.32 -4.64
CA PHE A 143 -2.42 4.83 -5.28
C PHE A 143 -3.42 3.71 -5.59
N ILE A 144 -2.96 2.53 -6.01
CA ILE A 144 -3.83 1.35 -6.17
C ILE A 144 -4.50 1.01 -4.84
N GLY A 145 -3.74 0.96 -3.74
CA GLY A 145 -4.26 0.68 -2.39
C GLY A 145 -5.33 1.69 -1.96
N ILE A 146 -5.07 2.99 -2.12
CA ILE A 146 -6.01 4.07 -1.78
C ILE A 146 -7.32 3.92 -2.56
N ILE A 147 -7.22 3.70 -3.88
CA ILE A 147 -8.40 3.57 -4.76
C ILE A 147 -9.22 2.35 -4.36
N LEU A 148 -8.59 1.20 -4.12
CA LEU A 148 -9.29 -0.02 -3.71
C LEU A 148 -10.01 0.14 -2.36
N VAL A 149 -9.37 0.79 -1.37
CA VAL A 149 -10.03 1.09 -0.09
C VAL A 149 -11.22 2.01 -0.31
N GLN A 150 -11.11 3.04 -1.14
CA GLN A 150 -12.23 3.94 -1.41
C GLN A 150 -13.41 3.22 -2.09
N LEU A 151 -13.11 2.38 -3.10
CA LEU A 151 -14.13 1.58 -3.79
C LEU A 151 -14.79 0.59 -2.84
N PHE A 152 -14.02 -0.12 -2.01
CA PHE A 152 -14.54 -1.04 -1.00
C PHE A 152 -15.44 -0.32 0.01
N CYS A 153 -14.97 0.78 0.58
CA CYS A 153 -15.75 1.54 1.55
C CYS A 153 -16.99 2.19 0.93
N TRP A 154 -16.92 2.60 -0.34
CA TRP A 154 -18.07 3.13 -1.05
C TRP A 154 -19.11 2.06 -1.31
N SER A 155 -18.71 0.87 -1.75
CA SER A 155 -19.63 -0.23 -2.06
C SER A 155 -20.26 -0.85 -0.80
N THR A 156 -19.50 -0.96 0.30
CA THR A 156 -19.98 -1.67 1.52
C THR A 156 -20.58 -0.73 2.57
N LEU A 157 -20.08 0.50 2.69
CA LEU A 157 -20.46 1.43 3.75
C LEU A 157 -21.31 2.60 3.23
N HIS A 158 -21.51 2.70 1.92
CA HIS A 158 -22.47 3.62 1.35
C HIS A 158 -23.85 2.98 1.44
N ASN A 159 -24.63 3.37 2.47
CA ASN A 159 -26.01 2.92 2.62
C ASN A 159 -26.90 3.73 1.66
N PRO A 160 -27.41 3.14 0.57
CA PRO A 160 -28.31 3.83 -0.35
C PRO A 160 -29.64 4.22 0.30
N ASP A 161 -30.02 3.56 1.41
CA ASP A 161 -31.28 3.77 2.14
C ASP A 161 -31.14 4.78 3.29
N ALA A 162 -30.03 5.49 3.42
CA ALA A 162 -29.93 6.55 4.41
C ALA A 162 -31.02 7.61 4.14
N PRO A 163 -31.95 7.86 5.07
CA PRO A 163 -33.07 8.78 4.82
C PRO A 163 -32.50 10.14 4.42
N LYS A 164 -32.81 10.55 3.18
CA LYS A 164 -32.49 11.90 2.69
C LYS A 164 -33.02 12.86 3.74
N LYS A 165 -32.15 13.65 4.38
CA LYS A 165 -32.56 14.68 5.34
C LYS A 165 -33.63 15.52 4.66
N VAL A 166 -34.89 15.31 5.07
CA VAL A 166 -36.00 16.12 4.63
C VAL A 166 -35.69 17.53 5.11
N VAL A 167 -35.27 18.38 4.19
CA VAL A 167 -35.13 19.80 4.44
C VAL A 167 -36.55 20.30 4.71
N LYS A 168 -36.94 20.37 5.99
CA LYS A 168 -38.18 21.03 6.40
C LYS A 168 -38.05 22.48 5.95
N LYS A 169 -38.59 22.79 4.77
CA LYS A 169 -38.93 24.14 4.38
C LYS A 169 -39.88 24.66 5.45
N ARG A 170 -39.38 25.45 6.41
CA ARG A 170 -40.23 26.26 7.30
C ARG A 170 -40.97 27.22 6.38
N LYS A 171 -42.21 26.90 6.04
CA LYS A 171 -43.18 27.84 5.52
C LYS A 171 -43.35 28.92 6.62
N LYS A 172 -42.79 30.09 6.39
CA LYS A 172 -43.04 31.29 7.14
C LYS A 172 -44.52 31.64 6.87
N LEU A 173 -45.43 31.25 7.77
CA LEU A 173 -46.78 31.76 7.78
C LEU A 173 -46.67 33.28 8.01
N ARG A 174 -46.87 34.07 6.95
CA ARG A 174 -47.23 35.44 7.05
C ARG A 174 -48.62 35.47 7.69
N ARG A 175 -48.72 35.97 8.92
CA ARG A 175 -49.94 36.49 9.46
C ARG A 175 -50.12 37.89 8.89
N SER A 176 -51.12 38.10 8.08
CA SER A 176 -51.79 39.32 7.78
C SER A 176 -52.51 39.85 9.01
#